data_a1dd8c6899f62130a2de217714d20ee2
#
_entry.id   a1dd8c6899f62130a2de217714d20ee2
#
_cell.length_a   1.000
_cell.length_b   1.000
_cell.length_c   1.000
_cell.angle_alpha   90.00
_cell.angle_beta   90.00
_cell.angle_gamma   90.00
#
_symmetry.space_group_name_H-M   'P 1'
#
loop_
_entity.id
_entity.type
_entity.pdbx_description
1 polymer ?
#
loop_
_entity_poly.entity_id
_entity_poly.type
_entity_poly.pdbx_seq_one_letter_code
_entity_poly.pdbx_strand_id
1 'polypeptide(L)'
;PWRWAEKNIVVDKTSPFPGKFDANIAPWTKEPMEVFADNRCKDLAIMCSAQSGKTQMVITLAAWCIAQDPGPAMWVMAAQDEAKTFARTRLMPTLENCEAVAELFPTDRHAKTTLEINFASMPLVINGANSQSKLQSKPIRWLFLDEVRNYPPGAYEMVIKRTRAFWNARRVVISTPDHENDHVHRAFLAGDQRIYEVLCPECDERHEMN
;
A
#
# COMPACT_ATOMS: atom_id res chain seq x y z
N PRO A 1 6.72 11.01 -2.88
CA PRO A 1 7.16 9.64 -2.50
C PRO A 1 7.96 8.95 -3.61
N TRP A 2 7.51 8.96 -4.89
CA TRP A 2 8.18 8.21 -5.95
C TRP A 2 9.62 8.68 -6.22
N ARG A 3 9.89 10.01 -6.21
CA ARG A 3 11.27 10.55 -6.34
C ARG A 3 12.18 10.15 -5.18
N TRP A 4 11.61 10.03 -3.97
CA TRP A 4 12.33 9.49 -2.82
C TRP A 4 12.61 8.00 -3.02
N ALA A 5 11.64 7.26 -3.55
CA ALA A 5 11.78 5.82 -3.81
C ALA A 5 12.89 5.51 -4.82
N GLU A 6 13.01 6.29 -5.90
CA GLU A 6 14.11 6.14 -6.88
C GLU A 6 15.52 6.28 -6.26
N LYS A 7 15.61 6.95 -5.12
CA LYS A 7 16.88 7.12 -4.40
C LYS A 7 17.11 6.03 -3.36
N ASN A 8 16.06 5.50 -2.75
CA ASN A 8 16.14 4.72 -1.53
C ASN A 8 15.66 3.27 -1.65
N ILE A 9 14.80 2.95 -2.62
CA ILE A 9 14.18 1.63 -2.73
C ILE A 9 14.97 0.74 -3.70
N VAL A 10 15.26 -0.47 -3.21
CA VAL A 10 15.73 -1.58 -4.03
C VAL A 10 14.62 -2.62 -4.07
N VAL A 11 14.07 -2.85 -5.26
CA VAL A 11 13.02 -3.84 -5.49
C VAL A 11 13.61 -5.25 -5.40
N ASP A 12 12.94 -6.12 -4.66
CA ASP A 12 13.41 -7.48 -4.42
C ASP A 12 13.51 -8.32 -5.72
N LYS A 13 14.42 -9.28 -5.69
CA LYS A 13 14.69 -10.20 -6.82
C LYS A 13 13.52 -11.09 -7.24
N THR A 14 12.45 -11.16 -6.45
CA THR A 14 11.21 -11.86 -6.80
C THR A 14 10.30 -11.04 -7.71
N SER A 15 10.60 -9.76 -7.89
CA SER A 15 9.91 -8.89 -8.85
C SER A 15 10.32 -9.19 -10.29
N PRO A 16 9.44 -9.01 -11.28
CA PRO A 16 9.81 -9.02 -12.70
C PRO A 16 10.87 -7.96 -13.07
N PHE A 17 10.96 -6.89 -12.28
CA PHE A 17 11.91 -5.79 -12.48
C PHE A 17 12.71 -5.57 -11.19
N PRO A 18 13.65 -6.46 -10.86
CA PRO A 18 14.45 -6.34 -9.64
C PRO A 18 15.53 -5.25 -9.78
N GLY A 19 15.97 -4.74 -8.64
CA GLY A 19 17.03 -3.73 -8.58
C GLY A 19 16.50 -2.36 -8.17
N LYS A 20 17.18 -1.29 -8.57
CA LYS A 20 16.81 0.07 -8.20
C LYS A 20 15.39 0.40 -8.68
N PHE A 21 14.56 0.96 -7.79
CA PHE A 21 13.21 1.38 -8.16
C PHE A 21 13.27 2.43 -9.27
N ASP A 22 12.51 2.20 -10.33
CA ASP A 22 12.32 3.13 -11.44
C ASP A 22 10.82 3.35 -11.66
N ALA A 23 10.36 4.56 -11.39
CA ALA A 23 8.96 4.93 -11.55
C ALA A 23 8.50 4.98 -13.03
N ASN A 24 9.42 4.93 -14.00
CA ASN A 24 9.06 4.88 -15.42
C ASN A 24 8.63 3.49 -15.89
N ILE A 25 8.93 2.43 -15.13
CA ILE A 25 8.42 1.08 -15.41
C ILE A 25 6.90 1.03 -15.24
N ALA A 26 6.36 1.80 -14.28
CA ALA A 26 4.94 1.89 -14.00
C ALA A 26 4.52 3.37 -13.81
N PRO A 27 4.54 4.19 -14.87
CA PRO A 27 4.38 5.64 -14.76
C PRO A 27 3.02 6.08 -14.20
N TRP A 28 1.98 5.26 -14.34
CA TRP A 28 0.66 5.46 -13.73
C TRP A 28 0.67 5.46 -12.20
N THR A 29 1.73 4.98 -11.55
CA THR A 29 1.86 4.97 -10.09
C THR A 29 2.36 6.30 -9.52
N LYS A 30 2.94 7.19 -10.34
CA LYS A 30 3.55 8.45 -9.89
C LYS A 30 2.53 9.40 -9.28
N GLU A 31 1.46 9.69 -9.99
CA GLU A 31 0.41 10.59 -9.52
C GLU A 31 -0.30 10.08 -8.26
N PRO A 32 -0.73 8.80 -8.16
CA PRO A 32 -1.26 8.26 -6.91
C PRO A 32 -0.33 8.41 -5.72
N MET A 33 0.99 8.21 -5.90
CA MET A 33 1.96 8.43 -4.83
C MET A 33 2.08 9.91 -4.42
N GLU A 34 1.97 10.84 -5.34
CA GLU A 34 1.96 12.28 -5.04
C GLU A 34 0.69 12.70 -4.31
N VAL A 35 -0.47 12.21 -4.79
CA VAL A 35 -1.78 12.44 -4.15
C VAL A 35 -1.81 11.87 -2.73
N PHE A 36 -1.22 10.69 -2.51
CA PHE A 36 -1.10 10.14 -1.16
C PHE A 36 -0.31 11.05 -0.22
N ALA A 37 0.73 11.73 -0.69
CA ALA A 37 1.49 12.68 0.13
C ALA A 37 0.78 14.03 0.35
N ASP A 38 -0.28 14.32 -0.40
CA ASP A 38 -1.08 15.54 -0.25
C ASP A 38 -2.00 15.44 0.99
N ASN A 39 -1.89 16.40 1.90
CA ASN A 39 -2.67 16.44 3.13
C ASN A 39 -4.19 16.56 2.92
N ARG A 40 -4.65 16.87 1.71
CA ARG A 40 -6.07 16.97 1.35
C ARG A 40 -6.69 15.62 0.98
N CYS A 41 -5.87 14.64 0.57
CA CYS A 41 -6.35 13.31 0.21
C CYS A 41 -6.41 12.42 1.45
N LYS A 42 -7.59 11.91 1.80
CA LYS A 42 -7.78 10.94 2.88
C LYS A 42 -7.88 9.50 2.37
N ASP A 43 -8.52 9.32 1.23
CA ASP A 43 -8.79 8.03 0.62
C ASP A 43 -8.20 7.98 -0.78
N LEU A 44 -7.31 7.03 -1.01
CA LEU A 44 -6.74 6.72 -2.30
C LEU A 44 -7.23 5.33 -2.72
N ALA A 45 -8.17 5.29 -3.66
CA ALA A 45 -8.70 4.04 -4.21
C ALA A 45 -8.11 3.78 -5.59
N ILE A 46 -7.46 2.63 -5.77
CA ILE A 46 -6.82 2.24 -7.02
C ILE A 46 -7.41 0.92 -7.48
N MET A 47 -8.22 1.02 -8.51
CA MET A 47 -8.82 -0.09 -9.21
C MET A 47 -8.03 -0.35 -10.49
N CYS A 48 -7.31 -1.46 -10.56
CA CYS A 48 -6.50 -1.79 -11.72
C CYS A 48 -6.30 -3.31 -11.86
N SER A 49 -5.87 -3.73 -13.05
CA SER A 49 -5.63 -5.12 -13.40
C SER A 49 -4.60 -5.80 -12.48
N ALA A 50 -4.58 -7.12 -12.51
CA ALA A 50 -3.53 -7.90 -11.86
C ALA A 50 -2.15 -7.55 -12.46
N GLN A 51 -1.09 -7.68 -11.65
CA GLN A 51 0.31 -7.44 -12.05
C GLN A 51 0.63 -6.03 -12.56
N SER A 52 -0.21 -5.05 -12.28
CA SER A 52 -0.01 -3.65 -12.67
C SER A 52 1.00 -2.87 -11.80
N GLY A 53 1.66 -3.50 -10.84
CA GLY A 53 2.59 -2.82 -9.92
C GLY A 53 1.93 -2.19 -8.69
N LYS A 54 0.59 -2.32 -8.52
CA LYS A 54 -0.17 -1.71 -7.42
C LYS A 54 0.39 -2.03 -6.02
N THR A 55 0.68 -3.30 -5.74
CA THR A 55 1.23 -3.70 -4.43
C THR A 55 2.64 -3.13 -4.22
N GLN A 56 3.49 -3.10 -5.27
CA GLN A 56 4.83 -2.51 -5.17
C GLN A 56 4.76 -1.01 -4.87
N MET A 57 3.84 -0.29 -5.50
CA MET A 57 3.59 1.12 -5.19
C MET A 57 3.23 1.31 -3.71
N VAL A 58 2.35 0.48 -3.15
CA VAL A 58 1.94 0.60 -1.74
C VAL A 58 3.08 0.21 -0.78
N ILE A 59 3.91 -0.79 -1.12
CA ILE A 59 5.15 -1.09 -0.36
C ILE A 59 6.06 0.15 -0.32
N THR A 60 6.21 0.83 -1.45
CA THR A 60 6.98 2.06 -1.57
C THR A 60 6.41 3.18 -0.69
N LEU A 61 5.08 3.35 -0.67
CA LEU A 61 4.41 4.31 0.22
C LEU A 61 4.60 3.96 1.69
N ALA A 62 4.53 2.68 2.06
CA ALA A 62 4.77 2.25 3.44
C ALA A 62 6.22 2.55 3.88
N ALA A 63 7.21 2.26 3.02
CA ALA A 63 8.60 2.61 3.28
C ALA A 63 8.80 4.13 3.44
N TRP A 64 8.16 4.91 2.57
CA TRP A 64 8.18 6.37 2.67
C TRP A 64 7.56 6.88 3.97
N CYS A 65 6.42 6.31 4.40
CA CYS A 65 5.81 6.66 5.69
C CYS A 65 6.75 6.39 6.86
N ILE A 66 7.40 5.22 6.88
CA ILE A 66 8.32 4.84 7.96
C ILE A 66 9.49 5.84 8.07
N ALA A 67 10.03 6.28 6.93
CA ALA A 67 11.20 7.12 6.87
C ALA A 67 10.91 8.63 6.95
N GLN A 68 9.78 9.11 6.39
CA GLN A 68 9.54 10.53 6.14
C GLN A 68 8.34 11.12 6.89
N ASP A 69 7.30 10.32 7.13
CA ASP A 69 6.07 10.80 7.80
C ASP A 69 5.51 9.72 8.73
N PRO A 70 6.18 9.45 9.86
CA PRO A 70 5.86 8.32 10.71
C PRO A 70 4.52 8.46 11.42
N GLY A 71 3.86 7.33 11.64
CA GLY A 71 2.63 7.18 12.41
C GLY A 71 2.15 5.73 12.39
N PRO A 72 1.36 5.30 13.37
CA PRO A 72 0.90 3.90 13.46
C PRO A 72 0.28 3.42 12.13
N ALA A 73 0.82 2.33 11.58
CA ALA A 73 0.40 1.78 10.30
C ALA A 73 -0.16 0.37 10.43
N MET A 74 -1.13 0.07 9.55
CA MET A 74 -1.66 -1.28 9.39
C MET A 74 -1.76 -1.63 7.91
N TRP A 75 -1.24 -2.81 7.56
CA TRP A 75 -1.45 -3.43 6.26
C TRP A 75 -2.43 -4.60 6.42
N VAL A 76 -3.45 -4.65 5.58
CA VAL A 76 -4.45 -5.73 5.63
C VAL A 76 -4.48 -6.45 4.29
N MET A 77 -4.34 -7.77 4.36
CA MET A 77 -4.52 -8.72 3.25
C MET A 77 -5.84 -9.47 3.43
N ALA A 78 -6.30 -10.21 2.44
CA ALA A 78 -7.55 -10.96 2.55
C ALA A 78 -7.51 -12.05 3.66
N ALA A 79 -6.41 -12.78 3.75
CA ALA A 79 -6.24 -13.86 4.73
C ALA A 79 -4.95 -13.71 5.54
N GLN A 80 -4.94 -14.27 6.76
CA GLN A 80 -3.81 -14.19 7.68
C GLN A 80 -2.55 -14.91 7.15
N ASP A 81 -2.69 -16.01 6.42
CA ASP A 81 -1.55 -16.72 5.85
C ASP A 81 -0.99 -16.03 4.61
N GLU A 82 -1.84 -15.36 3.84
CA GLU A 82 -1.41 -14.45 2.78
C GLU A 82 -0.61 -13.28 3.36
N ALA A 83 -1.09 -12.69 4.47
CA ALA A 83 -0.41 -11.62 5.17
C ALA A 83 1.00 -12.04 5.64
N LYS A 84 1.15 -13.24 6.19
CA LYS A 84 2.46 -13.79 6.58
C LYS A 84 3.39 -14.00 5.38
N THR A 85 2.85 -14.60 4.32
CA THR A 85 3.61 -14.86 3.09
C THR A 85 4.08 -13.55 2.46
N PHE A 86 3.17 -12.60 2.27
CA PHE A 86 3.46 -11.27 1.75
C PHE A 86 4.52 -10.55 2.59
N ALA A 87 4.34 -10.51 3.91
CA ALA A 87 5.29 -9.87 4.82
C ALA A 87 6.71 -10.44 4.63
N ARG A 88 6.85 -11.77 4.61
CA ARG A 88 8.13 -12.45 4.52
C ARG A 88 8.79 -12.37 3.15
N THR A 89 8.01 -12.47 2.06
CA THR A 89 8.56 -12.63 0.71
C THR A 89 8.67 -11.32 -0.06
N ARG A 90 7.93 -10.28 0.31
CA ARG A 90 7.89 -9.01 -0.43
C ARG A 90 8.15 -7.79 0.43
N LEU A 91 7.34 -7.60 1.50
CA LEU A 91 7.42 -6.37 2.29
C LEU A 91 8.74 -6.27 3.04
N MET A 92 9.09 -7.29 3.85
CA MET A 92 10.31 -7.28 4.66
C MET A 92 11.59 -7.14 3.82
N PRO A 93 11.79 -7.94 2.74
CA PRO A 93 12.98 -7.78 1.91
C PRO A 93 13.13 -6.38 1.32
N THR A 94 12.03 -5.75 0.89
CA THR A 94 12.07 -4.38 0.37
C THR A 94 12.41 -3.36 1.44
N LEU A 95 11.83 -3.49 2.66
CA LEU A 95 12.11 -2.57 3.77
C LEU A 95 13.55 -2.73 4.30
N GLU A 96 14.06 -3.96 4.39
CA GLU A 96 15.43 -4.26 4.83
C GLU A 96 16.49 -3.77 3.83
N ASN A 97 16.17 -3.81 2.53
CA ASN A 97 17.06 -3.31 1.46
C ASN A 97 16.95 -1.79 1.23
N CYS A 98 16.04 -1.11 1.91
CA CYS A 98 15.92 0.35 1.88
C CYS A 98 16.77 0.95 2.99
N GLU A 99 17.91 1.56 2.67
CA GLU A 99 18.87 2.10 3.65
C GLU A 99 18.19 3.03 4.65
N ALA A 100 17.36 3.97 4.19
CA ALA A 100 16.64 4.93 5.04
C ALA A 100 15.63 4.28 6.01
N VAL A 101 15.21 3.04 5.76
CA VAL A 101 14.30 2.27 6.62
C VAL A 101 15.08 1.25 7.45
N ALA A 102 16.14 0.68 6.89
CA ALA A 102 16.95 -0.35 7.55
C ALA A 102 17.53 0.14 8.89
N GLU A 103 17.94 1.40 8.96
CA GLU A 103 18.44 2.03 10.20
C GLU A 103 17.37 2.20 11.30
N LEU A 104 16.09 2.17 10.92
CA LEU A 104 14.95 2.33 11.82
C LEU A 104 14.42 0.99 12.37
N PHE A 105 14.93 -0.14 11.89
CA PHE A 105 14.54 -1.43 12.43
C PHE A 105 14.91 -1.57 13.90
N PRO A 106 14.07 -2.22 14.72
CA PRO A 106 14.38 -2.44 16.12
C PRO A 106 15.61 -3.35 16.28
N THR A 107 16.49 -2.99 17.21
CA THR A 107 17.63 -3.83 17.61
C THR A 107 17.18 -4.98 18.51
N ASP A 108 16.08 -4.81 19.26
CA ASP A 108 15.48 -5.85 20.08
C ASP A 108 14.71 -6.85 19.20
N ARG A 109 15.06 -8.12 19.29
CA ARG A 109 14.41 -9.22 18.58
C ARG A 109 12.93 -9.39 18.95
N HIS A 110 12.52 -9.01 20.15
CA HIS A 110 11.13 -9.08 20.59
C HIS A 110 10.26 -7.96 20.00
N ALA A 111 10.85 -6.88 19.53
CA ALA A 111 10.17 -5.77 18.86
C ALA A 111 9.87 -6.04 17.36
N LYS A 112 10.29 -7.20 16.84
CA LYS A 112 10.09 -7.61 15.46
C LYS A 112 9.54 -9.04 15.38
N THR A 113 8.34 -9.17 14.84
CA THR A 113 7.76 -10.44 14.40
C THR A 113 7.47 -10.37 12.90
N THR A 114 7.03 -11.48 12.29
CA THR A 114 6.62 -11.48 10.87
C THR A 114 5.45 -10.52 10.59
N LEU A 115 4.60 -10.27 11.56
CA LEU A 115 3.35 -9.52 11.38
C LEU A 115 3.28 -8.21 12.19
N GLU A 116 4.26 -7.94 13.03
CA GLU A 116 4.36 -6.68 13.79
C GLU A 116 5.81 -6.27 13.91
N ILE A 117 6.10 -5.04 13.50
CA ILE A 117 7.42 -4.44 13.55
C ILE A 117 7.28 -3.09 14.26
N ASN A 118 7.99 -2.93 15.35
CA ASN A 118 8.06 -1.66 16.07
C ASN A 118 9.35 -0.93 15.65
N PHE A 119 9.29 -0.23 14.52
CA PHE A 119 10.38 0.64 14.08
C PHE A 119 10.66 1.74 15.11
N ALA A 120 11.85 2.29 15.12
CA ALA A 120 12.18 3.45 15.95
C ALA A 120 11.23 4.64 15.70
N SER A 121 10.73 4.78 14.47
CA SER A 121 9.84 5.86 14.05
C SER A 121 8.35 5.56 14.27
N MET A 122 7.92 4.29 14.11
CA MET A 122 6.49 3.91 14.14
C MET A 122 6.26 2.40 14.22
N PRO A 123 5.11 1.95 14.77
CA PRO A 123 4.70 0.56 14.64
C PRO A 123 4.04 0.31 13.25
N LEU A 124 4.36 -0.85 12.66
CA LEU A 124 3.69 -1.41 11.50
C LEU A 124 3.13 -2.78 11.84
N VAL A 125 1.83 -2.96 11.62
CA VAL A 125 1.12 -4.24 11.86
C VAL A 125 0.59 -4.76 10.52
N ILE A 126 0.79 -6.05 10.26
CA ILE A 126 0.29 -6.73 9.06
C ILE A 126 -0.75 -7.78 9.51
N ASN A 127 -1.97 -7.73 8.97
CA ASN A 127 -3.06 -8.62 9.38
C ASN A 127 -3.82 -9.18 8.18
N GLY A 128 -4.50 -10.32 8.41
CA GLY A 128 -5.54 -10.80 7.51
C GLY A 128 -6.90 -10.22 7.88
N ALA A 129 -7.72 -9.88 6.89
CA ALA A 129 -9.09 -9.41 7.07
C ALA A 129 -9.99 -10.43 7.77
N ASN A 130 -9.65 -11.72 7.69
CA ASN A 130 -10.33 -12.81 8.40
C ASN A 130 -10.01 -12.87 9.90
N SER A 131 -9.05 -12.09 10.41
CA SER A 131 -8.66 -12.05 11.83
C SER A 131 -9.29 -10.85 12.55
N GLN A 132 -10.62 -10.86 12.71
CA GLN A 132 -11.39 -9.72 13.22
C GLN A 132 -10.89 -9.14 14.54
N SER A 133 -10.49 -9.97 15.51
CA SER A 133 -9.98 -9.51 16.81
C SER A 133 -8.72 -8.65 16.67
N LYS A 134 -7.85 -8.96 15.72
CA LYS A 134 -6.62 -8.21 15.45
C LYS A 134 -6.87 -6.88 14.74
N LEU A 135 -7.98 -6.78 13.99
CA LEU A 135 -8.35 -5.55 13.30
C LEU A 135 -8.90 -4.47 14.26
N GLN A 136 -9.21 -4.83 15.52
CA GLN A 136 -9.89 -3.93 16.45
C GLN A 136 -8.97 -3.24 17.47
N SER A 137 -7.68 -3.55 17.53
CA SER A 137 -6.87 -3.32 18.72
C SER A 137 -6.19 -1.96 18.84
N LYS A 138 -5.92 -1.24 17.74
CA LYS A 138 -5.08 -0.03 17.79
C LYS A 138 -5.61 1.08 16.88
N PRO A 139 -5.51 2.37 17.27
CA PRO A 139 -5.74 3.48 16.34
C PRO A 139 -4.65 3.54 15.29
N ILE A 140 -5.02 3.81 14.03
CA ILE A 140 -4.16 3.75 12.86
C ILE A 140 -4.20 5.09 12.12
N ARG A 141 -3.01 5.58 11.73
CA ARG A 141 -2.84 6.74 10.87
C ARG A 141 -2.73 6.32 9.39
N TRP A 142 -1.93 5.30 9.09
CA TRP A 142 -1.68 4.81 7.74
C TRP A 142 -2.32 3.43 7.56
N LEU A 143 -3.33 3.35 6.69
CA LEU A 143 -4.05 2.12 6.45
C LEU A 143 -3.89 1.69 5.00
N PHE A 144 -3.28 0.53 4.78
CA PHE A 144 -3.05 -0.09 3.48
C PHE A 144 -3.92 -1.33 3.35
N LEU A 145 -4.88 -1.32 2.42
CA LEU A 145 -5.83 -2.39 2.16
C LEU A 145 -5.56 -3.01 0.79
N ASP A 146 -5.10 -4.24 0.77
CA ASP A 146 -4.72 -4.96 -0.45
C ASP A 146 -5.69 -6.09 -0.75
N GLU A 147 -6.06 -6.24 -2.02
CA GLU A 147 -7.01 -7.23 -2.54
C GLU A 147 -8.35 -7.24 -1.79
N VAL A 148 -8.93 -6.05 -1.62
CA VAL A 148 -10.16 -5.86 -0.81
C VAL A 148 -11.38 -6.61 -1.35
N ARG A 149 -11.39 -7.04 -2.62
CA ARG A 149 -12.44 -7.88 -3.21
C ARG A 149 -12.63 -9.20 -2.45
N ASN A 150 -11.55 -9.72 -1.86
CA ASN A 150 -11.51 -11.00 -1.15
C ASN A 150 -11.77 -10.86 0.35
N TYR A 151 -12.15 -9.67 0.84
CA TYR A 151 -12.37 -9.48 2.27
C TYR A 151 -13.69 -10.11 2.73
N PRO A 152 -13.72 -10.74 3.91
CA PRO A 152 -14.96 -11.19 4.51
C PRO A 152 -15.95 -10.03 4.73
N PRO A 153 -17.27 -10.29 4.67
CA PRO A 153 -18.29 -9.29 4.93
C PRO A 153 -18.04 -8.52 6.24
N GLY A 154 -18.13 -7.20 6.17
CA GLY A 154 -17.96 -6.30 7.31
C GLY A 154 -16.50 -6.01 7.73
N ALA A 155 -15.51 -6.73 7.19
CA ALA A 155 -14.11 -6.49 7.56
C ALA A 155 -13.60 -5.14 7.05
N TYR A 156 -13.98 -4.74 5.85
CA TYR A 156 -13.63 -3.45 5.26
C TYR A 156 -14.10 -2.28 6.14
N GLU A 157 -15.38 -2.27 6.52
CA GLU A 157 -15.98 -1.23 7.36
C GLU A 157 -15.37 -1.22 8.76
N MET A 158 -15.02 -2.38 9.28
CA MET A 158 -14.42 -2.53 10.61
C MET A 158 -13.04 -1.88 10.66
N VAL A 159 -12.18 -2.16 9.67
CA VAL A 159 -10.79 -1.67 9.68
C VAL A 159 -10.73 -0.16 9.39
N ILE A 160 -11.57 0.37 8.51
CA ILE A 160 -11.64 1.81 8.23
C ILE A 160 -11.93 2.62 9.51
N LYS A 161 -12.75 2.11 10.43
CA LYS A 161 -13.06 2.78 11.69
C LYS A 161 -11.82 3.04 12.56
N ARG A 162 -10.72 2.30 12.36
CA ARG A 162 -9.46 2.47 13.13
C ARG A 162 -8.74 3.78 12.81
N THR A 163 -9.03 4.37 11.68
CA THR A 163 -8.40 5.64 11.27
C THR A 163 -9.03 6.88 11.90
N ARG A 164 -10.17 6.75 12.59
CA ARG A 164 -10.95 7.90 13.11
C ARG A 164 -10.23 8.73 14.17
N ALA A 165 -9.28 8.14 14.89
CA ALA A 165 -8.52 8.82 15.93
C ALA A 165 -7.52 9.85 15.38
N PHE A 166 -7.13 9.73 14.11
CA PHE A 166 -6.17 10.61 13.48
C PHE A 166 -6.86 11.52 12.45
N TRP A 167 -6.82 12.82 12.66
CA TRP A 167 -7.39 13.81 11.72
C TRP A 167 -6.69 13.77 10.35
N ASN A 168 -5.39 13.42 10.35
CA ASN A 168 -4.52 13.28 9.18
C ASN A 168 -4.33 11.82 8.74
N ALA A 169 -5.24 10.93 9.14
CA ALA A 169 -5.21 9.54 8.67
C ALA A 169 -5.42 9.46 7.17
N ARG A 170 -4.76 8.49 6.53
CA ARG A 170 -4.94 8.16 5.12
C ARG A 170 -5.11 6.68 4.91
N ARG A 171 -5.92 6.36 3.92
CA ARG A 171 -6.27 4.99 3.56
C ARG A 171 -5.95 4.77 2.09
N VAL A 172 -5.22 3.72 1.81
CA VAL A 172 -4.96 3.24 0.45
C VAL A 172 -5.71 1.95 0.26
N VAL A 173 -6.57 1.90 -0.75
CA VAL A 173 -7.37 0.74 -1.12
C VAL A 173 -6.94 0.31 -2.51
N ILE A 174 -6.40 -0.88 -2.63
CA ILE A 174 -5.99 -1.43 -3.92
C ILE A 174 -6.62 -2.81 -4.14
N SER A 175 -7.15 -3.02 -5.32
CA SER A 175 -7.66 -4.32 -5.74
C SER A 175 -7.82 -4.39 -7.26
N THR A 176 -7.79 -5.59 -7.80
CA THR A 176 -8.42 -5.88 -9.07
C THR A 176 -9.93 -5.96 -8.83
N PRO A 177 -10.79 -5.31 -9.65
CA PRO A 177 -12.24 -5.43 -9.51
C PRO A 177 -12.69 -6.86 -9.84
N ASP A 178 -13.74 -7.32 -9.16
CA ASP A 178 -14.35 -8.64 -9.39
C ASP A 178 -15.74 -8.48 -10.04
N HIS A 179 -16.55 -7.59 -9.49
CA HIS A 179 -17.88 -7.30 -10.00
C HIS A 179 -18.27 -5.85 -9.72
N GLU A 180 -19.30 -5.36 -10.39
CA GLU A 180 -19.88 -4.05 -10.13
C GLU A 180 -20.29 -3.91 -8.66
N ASN A 181 -19.98 -2.75 -8.07
CA ASN A 181 -20.25 -2.42 -6.67
C ASN A 181 -19.49 -3.25 -5.63
N ASP A 182 -18.41 -3.94 -5.99
CA ASP A 182 -17.47 -4.44 -5.01
C ASP A 182 -16.78 -3.30 -4.21
N HIS A 183 -15.99 -3.63 -3.21
CA HIS A 183 -15.39 -2.62 -2.33
C HIS A 183 -14.50 -1.63 -3.06
N VAL A 184 -13.66 -2.08 -4.00
CA VAL A 184 -12.76 -1.18 -4.73
C VAL A 184 -13.51 -0.34 -5.76
N HIS A 185 -14.50 -0.92 -6.44
CA HIS A 185 -15.32 -0.19 -7.40
C HIS A 185 -16.12 0.93 -6.73
N ARG A 186 -16.78 0.65 -5.59
CA ARG A 186 -17.47 1.68 -4.80
C ARG A 186 -16.53 2.76 -4.31
N ALA A 187 -15.33 2.39 -3.87
CA ALA A 187 -14.34 3.35 -3.41
C ALA A 187 -13.83 4.23 -4.57
N PHE A 188 -13.63 3.65 -5.76
CA PHE A 188 -13.26 4.39 -6.98
C PHE A 188 -14.37 5.36 -7.40
N LEU A 189 -15.63 4.91 -7.45
CA LEU A 189 -16.79 5.76 -7.81
C LEU A 189 -17.04 6.90 -6.82
N ALA A 190 -16.65 6.74 -5.56
CA ALA A 190 -16.74 7.80 -4.55
C ALA A 190 -15.62 8.84 -4.66
N GLY A 191 -14.58 8.57 -5.47
CA GLY A 191 -13.45 9.46 -5.72
C GLY A 191 -13.63 10.35 -6.93
N ASP A 192 -12.53 10.92 -7.41
CA ASP A 192 -12.48 11.79 -8.60
C ASP A 192 -12.33 11.00 -9.92
N GLN A 193 -12.29 9.68 -9.86
CA GLN A 193 -12.36 8.73 -10.98
C GLN A 193 -11.32 8.99 -12.08
N ARG A 194 -10.08 9.28 -11.68
CA ARG A 194 -8.98 9.50 -12.63
C ARG A 194 -8.63 8.22 -13.36
N ILE A 195 -8.36 8.36 -14.65
CA ILE A 195 -7.96 7.28 -15.55
C ILE A 195 -6.58 7.61 -16.10
N TYR A 196 -5.73 6.60 -16.22
CA TYR A 196 -4.44 6.75 -16.88
C TYR A 196 -4.60 6.50 -18.38
N GLU A 197 -4.18 7.50 -19.18
CA GLU A 197 -4.19 7.43 -20.64
C GLU A 197 -2.78 7.33 -21.18
N VAL A 198 -2.61 6.57 -22.23
CA VAL A 198 -1.36 6.48 -23.02
C VAL A 198 -1.56 7.10 -24.40
N LEU A 199 -0.54 7.77 -24.90
CA LEU A 199 -0.51 8.25 -26.28
C LEU A 199 -0.17 7.07 -27.20
N CYS A 200 -0.98 6.89 -28.24
CA CYS A 200 -0.65 5.95 -29.31
C CYS A 200 0.57 6.48 -30.09
N PRO A 201 1.64 5.68 -30.25
CA PRO A 201 2.83 6.14 -30.99
C PRO A 201 2.61 6.29 -32.50
N GLU A 202 1.48 5.81 -33.05
CA GLU A 202 1.19 5.85 -34.49
C GLU A 202 0.26 7.01 -34.86
N CYS A 203 -0.72 7.36 -33.98
CA CYS A 203 -1.73 8.37 -34.33
C CYS A 203 -1.83 9.52 -33.33
N ASP A 204 -1.03 9.52 -32.24
CA ASP A 204 -1.07 10.52 -31.16
C ASP A 204 -2.42 10.62 -30.43
N GLU A 205 -3.36 9.71 -30.68
CA GLU A 205 -4.61 9.63 -29.90
C GLU A 205 -4.35 9.06 -28.50
N ARG A 206 -5.14 9.53 -27.54
CA ARG A 206 -5.09 9.04 -26.16
C ARG A 206 -6.01 7.85 -26.00
N HIS A 207 -5.50 6.80 -25.39
CA HIS A 207 -6.24 5.59 -25.07
C HIS A 207 -6.14 5.30 -23.58
N GLU A 208 -7.28 4.93 -23.01
CA GLU A 208 -7.31 4.40 -21.64
C GLU A 208 -6.52 3.10 -21.56
N MET A 209 -5.77 2.94 -20.49
CA MET A 209 -5.05 1.71 -20.21
C MET A 209 -6.01 0.73 -19.49
N ASN A 210 -6.61 -0.17 -20.25
CA ASN A 210 -7.51 -1.23 -19.77
C ASN A 210 -6.77 -2.48 -19.31
#